data_85451680208c9907f7f0eac7896e25ad
#
_entry.id   85451680208c9907f7f0eac7896e25ad
#
_cell.length_a   1.000
_cell.length_b   1.000
_cell.length_c   1.000
_cell.angle_alpha   90.00
_cell.angle_beta   90.00
_cell.angle_gamma   90.00
#
_symmetry.space_group_name_H-M   'P 1'
#
loop_
_entity.id
_entity.type
_entity.pdbx_description
1 polymer ?
#
loop_
_entity_poly.entity_id
_entity_poly.type
_entity_poly.pdbx_seq_one_letter_code
_entity_poly.pdbx_strand_id
1 'polypeptide(L)'
;MTVQERKSSENGIWLCQSCSKLIDSDVKRYTIDKLKKWKELSEQMAVLDLEETVVSKTDGDKELIKFFIQCFDRPAFHDRICQEGRIEDFDKAIEDTIIALNTGVLRTRDGSILKKSEGKSAVVNPEWREKLDTICDMLVALRKRLRIAKEAGAYSTYGEGEIMYCFYDRDLEMWFDSTREEILKILSAICEDIGVHGLHFHRKQYRW
;
A
#
# COMPACT_ATOMS: atom_id res chain seq x y z
N MET A 1 -45.03 3.94 30.66
CA MET A 1 -43.62 4.18 30.30
C MET A 1 -42.96 4.95 31.42
N THR A 2 -41.97 4.37 32.06
CA THR A 2 -41.19 4.99 33.15
C THR A 2 -40.23 6.06 32.60
N VAL A 3 -39.69 6.89 33.51
CA VAL A 3 -38.69 7.91 33.10
C VAL A 3 -37.41 7.28 32.52
N GLN A 4 -37.06 6.07 33.03
CA GLN A 4 -35.90 5.33 32.53
C GLN A 4 -36.13 4.75 31.13
N GLU A 5 -37.29 4.19 30.86
CA GLU A 5 -37.67 3.69 29.53
C GLU A 5 -37.66 4.82 28.47
N ARG A 6 -38.09 6.04 28.81
CA ARG A 6 -38.05 7.18 27.90
C ARG A 6 -36.65 7.63 27.54
N LYS A 7 -35.67 7.40 28.43
CA LYS A 7 -34.27 7.81 28.23
C LYS A 7 -33.43 6.70 27.59
N SER A 8 -33.97 5.52 27.38
CA SER A 8 -33.29 4.40 26.78
C SER A 8 -33.03 4.66 25.29
N SER A 9 -31.85 4.26 24.81
CA SER A 9 -31.50 4.27 23.36
C SER A 9 -32.45 3.42 22.51
N GLU A 10 -33.04 2.39 23.11
CA GLU A 10 -34.04 1.55 22.45
C GLU A 10 -35.31 2.33 22.06
N ASN A 11 -35.61 3.41 22.81
CA ASN A 11 -36.79 4.24 22.60
C ASN A 11 -36.48 5.52 21.82
N GLY A 12 -35.23 5.73 21.42
CA GLY A 12 -34.81 6.87 20.59
C GLY A 12 -34.78 6.54 19.11
N ILE A 13 -35.23 7.48 18.28
CA ILE A 13 -35.05 7.45 16.82
C ILE A 13 -34.41 8.76 16.35
N TRP A 14 -33.40 8.68 15.51
CA TRP A 14 -32.77 9.87 14.93
C TRP A 14 -33.55 10.29 13.68
N LEU A 15 -34.00 11.54 13.68
CA LEU A 15 -34.76 12.12 12.59
C LEU A 15 -34.21 13.50 12.24
N CYS A 16 -34.27 13.86 10.95
CA CYS A 16 -34.03 15.23 10.57
C CYS A 16 -35.18 16.12 11.06
N GLN A 17 -34.95 17.45 11.16
CA GLN A 17 -35.91 18.39 11.69
C GLN A 17 -37.26 18.37 10.96
N SER A 18 -37.23 18.15 9.64
CA SER A 18 -38.47 18.07 8.83
C SER A 18 -39.27 16.83 9.12
N CYS A 19 -38.59 15.64 9.25
CA CYS A 19 -39.26 14.40 9.58
C CYS A 19 -39.79 14.35 11.00
N SER A 20 -39.08 14.94 11.97
CA SER A 20 -39.58 15.10 13.35
C SER A 20 -40.87 15.87 13.40
N LYS A 21 -40.92 17.06 12.77
CA LYS A 21 -42.15 17.89 12.70
C LYS A 21 -43.32 17.17 12.03
N LEU A 22 -43.01 16.39 10.96
CA LEU A 22 -44.06 15.65 10.25
C LEU A 22 -44.66 14.53 11.14
N ILE A 23 -43.85 13.82 11.89
CA ILE A 23 -44.27 12.75 12.80
C ILE A 23 -45.06 13.31 13.95
N ASP A 24 -44.63 14.42 14.56
CA ASP A 24 -45.30 15.07 15.67
C ASP A 24 -46.66 15.69 15.25
N SER A 25 -46.81 16.03 13.96
CA SER A 25 -48.05 16.62 13.44
C SER A 25 -49.16 15.60 13.16
N ASP A 26 -48.82 14.31 12.97
CA ASP A 26 -49.80 13.27 12.64
C ASP A 26 -49.52 11.96 13.39
N VAL A 27 -49.77 11.96 14.68
CA VAL A 27 -49.55 10.81 15.59
C VAL A 27 -50.42 9.59 15.22
N LYS A 28 -51.52 9.77 14.51
CA LYS A 28 -52.39 8.66 14.08
C LYS A 28 -51.75 7.89 12.90
N ARG A 29 -51.07 8.61 12.03
CA ARG A 29 -50.36 8.06 10.87
C ARG A 29 -49.04 7.42 11.26
N TYR A 30 -48.33 8.00 12.21
CA TYR A 30 -47.02 7.61 12.65
C TYR A 30 -47.07 6.94 14.04
N THR A 31 -47.55 5.72 14.05
CA THR A 31 -47.70 4.91 15.31
C THR A 31 -46.31 4.50 15.82
N ILE A 32 -46.24 4.23 17.13
CA ILE A 32 -45.02 3.77 17.80
C ILE A 32 -44.45 2.50 17.12
N ASP A 33 -45.29 1.56 16.74
CA ASP A 33 -44.83 0.34 16.05
C ASP A 33 -44.21 0.62 14.68
N LYS A 34 -44.79 1.57 13.97
CA LYS A 34 -44.27 2.01 12.68
C LYS A 34 -42.89 2.69 12.80
N LEU A 35 -42.73 3.50 13.86
CA LEU A 35 -41.45 4.18 14.13
C LEU A 35 -40.38 3.19 14.58
N LYS A 36 -40.74 2.20 15.42
CA LYS A 36 -39.81 1.14 15.79
C LYS A 36 -39.35 0.30 14.60
N LYS A 37 -40.27 -0.05 13.71
CA LYS A 37 -39.93 -0.76 12.46
C LYS A 37 -39.02 0.07 11.54
N TRP A 38 -39.22 1.37 11.46
CA TRP A 38 -38.34 2.25 10.68
C TRP A 38 -36.94 2.34 11.30
N LYS A 39 -36.84 2.38 12.63
CA LYS A 39 -35.57 2.34 13.35
C LYS A 39 -34.80 1.06 13.01
N GLU A 40 -35.43 -0.11 13.17
CA GLU A 40 -34.82 -1.41 12.87
C GLU A 40 -34.32 -1.47 11.42
N LEU A 41 -35.13 -1.05 10.45
CA LEU A 41 -34.75 -1.03 9.05
C LEU A 41 -33.57 -0.09 8.78
N SER A 42 -33.55 1.08 9.41
CA SER A 42 -32.47 2.06 9.26
C SER A 42 -31.15 1.55 9.86
N GLU A 43 -31.23 0.89 11.02
CA GLU A 43 -30.08 0.28 11.67
C GLU A 43 -29.52 -0.90 10.86
N GLN A 44 -30.39 -1.76 10.29
CA GLN A 44 -29.97 -2.84 9.39
C GLN A 44 -29.32 -2.31 8.11
N MET A 45 -29.90 -1.30 7.49
CA MET A 45 -29.30 -0.67 6.31
C MET A 45 -27.93 -0.04 6.63
N ALA A 46 -27.77 0.62 7.77
CA ALA A 46 -26.49 1.19 8.17
C ALA A 46 -25.41 0.12 8.40
N VAL A 47 -25.78 -1.04 8.94
CA VAL A 47 -24.85 -2.19 9.09
C VAL A 47 -24.44 -2.72 7.71
N LEU A 48 -25.41 -2.93 6.80
CA LEU A 48 -25.12 -3.40 5.44
C LEU A 48 -24.24 -2.40 4.67
N ASP A 49 -24.52 -1.10 4.76
CA ASP A 49 -23.69 -0.06 4.14
C ASP A 49 -22.24 -0.06 4.69
N LEU A 50 -22.07 -0.33 5.99
CA LEU A 50 -20.75 -0.47 6.59
C LEU A 50 -20.04 -1.72 6.08
N GLU A 51 -20.71 -2.86 6.00
CA GLU A 51 -20.16 -4.13 5.50
C GLU A 51 -19.77 -4.00 4.01
N GLU A 52 -20.64 -3.45 3.16
CA GLU A 52 -20.32 -3.20 1.75
C GLU A 52 -19.15 -2.23 1.58
N THR A 53 -19.09 -1.18 2.41
CA THR A 53 -18.01 -0.20 2.36
C THR A 53 -16.67 -0.84 2.77
N VAL A 54 -16.66 -1.73 3.75
CA VAL A 54 -15.44 -2.45 4.17
C VAL A 54 -14.98 -3.42 3.09
N VAL A 55 -15.89 -4.21 2.51
CA VAL A 55 -15.58 -5.17 1.43
C VAL A 55 -15.06 -4.43 0.18
N SER A 56 -15.72 -3.35 -0.24
CA SER A 56 -15.29 -2.55 -1.40
C SER A 56 -13.92 -1.89 -1.18
N LYS A 57 -13.63 -1.42 0.04
CA LYS A 57 -12.32 -0.84 0.38
C LYS A 57 -11.21 -1.88 0.39
N THR A 58 -11.49 -3.08 0.88
CA THR A 58 -10.52 -4.19 0.90
C THR A 58 -10.16 -4.66 -0.52
N ASP A 59 -11.14 -4.71 -1.42
CA ASP A 59 -10.90 -5.03 -2.83
C ASP A 59 -10.08 -3.93 -3.53
N GLY A 60 -10.31 -2.67 -3.22
CA GLY A 60 -9.49 -1.55 -3.69
C GLY A 60 -8.03 -1.66 -3.24
N ASP A 61 -7.79 -1.94 -1.97
CA ASP A 61 -6.45 -2.16 -1.43
C ASP A 61 -5.76 -3.35 -2.12
N LYS A 62 -6.49 -4.43 -2.39
CA LYS A 62 -5.96 -5.60 -3.09
C LYS A 62 -5.44 -5.27 -4.49
N GLU A 63 -6.19 -4.48 -5.26
CA GLU A 63 -5.74 -4.03 -6.59
C GLU A 63 -4.54 -3.06 -6.50
N LEU A 64 -4.50 -2.20 -5.49
CA LEU A 64 -3.35 -1.33 -5.22
C LEU A 64 -2.09 -2.15 -4.88
N ILE A 65 -2.20 -3.15 -4.02
CA ILE A 65 -1.06 -4.02 -3.69
C ILE A 65 -0.57 -4.79 -4.92
N LYS A 66 -1.48 -5.31 -5.77
CA LYS A 66 -1.09 -5.92 -7.05
C LYS A 66 -0.33 -4.96 -7.97
N PHE A 67 -0.71 -3.69 -7.97
CA PHE A 67 0.02 -2.66 -8.71
C PHE A 67 1.41 -2.44 -8.10
N PHE A 68 1.51 -2.33 -6.77
CA PHE A 68 2.81 -2.13 -6.10
C PHE A 68 3.76 -3.31 -6.31
N ILE A 69 3.27 -4.56 -6.30
CA ILE A 69 4.07 -5.73 -6.66
C ILE A 69 4.75 -5.54 -8.03
N GLN A 70 4.01 -5.04 -9.03
CA GLN A 70 4.57 -4.79 -10.37
C GLN A 70 5.66 -3.71 -10.36
N CYS A 71 5.61 -2.76 -9.42
CA CYS A 71 6.66 -1.75 -9.29
C CYS A 71 8.01 -2.34 -8.87
N PHE A 72 8.00 -3.49 -8.18
CA PHE A 72 9.19 -4.23 -7.75
C PHE A 72 9.63 -5.32 -8.74
N ASP A 73 8.87 -5.57 -9.81
CA ASP A 73 9.28 -6.51 -10.86
C ASP A 73 10.33 -5.90 -11.80
N ARG A 74 11.49 -5.64 -11.23
CA ARG A 74 12.66 -5.02 -11.90
C ARG A 74 13.92 -5.75 -11.50
N PRO A 75 14.95 -5.82 -12.39
CA PRO A 75 16.23 -6.45 -12.06
C PRO A 75 16.83 -5.95 -10.75
N ALA A 76 16.75 -4.67 -10.45
CA ALA A 76 17.24 -4.06 -9.21
C ALA A 76 16.74 -4.73 -7.92
N PHE A 77 15.64 -5.47 -7.98
CA PHE A 77 15.09 -6.19 -6.84
C PHE A 77 15.30 -7.69 -6.91
N HIS A 78 15.61 -8.25 -8.08
CA HIS A 78 15.79 -9.68 -8.28
C HIS A 78 17.25 -10.11 -8.16
N ASP A 79 18.18 -9.28 -8.63
CA ASP A 79 19.60 -9.59 -8.70
C ASP A 79 20.38 -8.91 -7.55
N ARG A 80 21.55 -9.47 -7.20
CA ARG A 80 22.47 -8.81 -6.27
C ARG A 80 22.95 -7.48 -6.87
N ILE A 81 23.27 -6.53 -6.01
CA ILE A 81 23.69 -5.20 -6.48
C ILE A 81 24.89 -5.28 -7.45
N CYS A 82 25.85 -6.16 -7.20
CA CYS A 82 27.01 -6.37 -8.07
C CYS A 82 26.67 -7.01 -9.44
N GLN A 83 25.44 -7.51 -9.63
CA GLN A 83 24.97 -8.17 -10.85
C GLN A 83 23.96 -7.34 -11.64
N GLU A 84 23.64 -6.14 -11.17
CA GLU A 84 22.58 -5.29 -11.74
C GLU A 84 22.97 -4.62 -13.07
N GLY A 85 24.21 -4.73 -13.51
CA GLY A 85 24.73 -3.99 -14.64
C GLY A 85 25.23 -2.61 -14.20
N ARG A 86 24.79 -1.53 -14.85
CA ARG A 86 25.23 -0.17 -14.46
C ARG A 86 24.62 0.27 -13.14
N ILE A 87 25.44 0.87 -12.28
CA ILE A 87 24.99 1.38 -10.99
C ILE A 87 23.95 2.50 -11.11
N GLU A 88 23.99 3.26 -12.19
CA GLU A 88 23.01 4.29 -12.53
C GLU A 88 21.64 3.67 -12.83
N ASP A 89 21.60 2.49 -13.41
CA ASP A 89 20.36 1.76 -13.70
C ASP A 89 19.71 1.28 -12.41
N PHE A 90 20.53 0.86 -11.42
CA PHE A 90 20.04 0.53 -10.09
C PHE A 90 19.44 1.76 -9.39
N ASP A 91 20.17 2.90 -9.34
CA ASP A 91 19.67 4.13 -8.72
C ASP A 91 18.36 4.59 -9.37
N LYS A 92 18.28 4.57 -10.69
CA LYS A 92 17.09 4.95 -11.44
C LYS A 92 15.92 4.00 -11.16
N ALA A 93 16.15 2.70 -11.10
CA ALA A 93 15.08 1.73 -10.79
C ALA A 93 14.50 1.98 -9.41
N ILE A 94 15.33 2.25 -8.39
CA ILE A 94 14.88 2.60 -7.04
C ILE A 94 14.09 3.92 -7.06
N GLU A 95 14.57 4.96 -7.75
CA GLU A 95 13.87 6.24 -7.90
C GLU A 95 12.48 6.07 -8.53
N ASP A 96 12.42 5.38 -9.67
CA ASP A 96 11.17 5.15 -10.40
C ASP A 96 10.18 4.35 -9.54
N THR A 97 10.67 3.44 -8.68
CA THR A 97 9.82 2.68 -7.76
C THR A 97 9.28 3.57 -6.64
N ILE A 98 10.10 4.45 -6.04
CA ILE A 98 9.65 5.44 -5.06
C ILE A 98 8.55 6.33 -5.67
N ILE A 99 8.77 6.82 -6.89
CA ILE A 99 7.79 7.65 -7.60
C ILE A 99 6.50 6.85 -7.83
N ALA A 100 6.59 5.61 -8.30
CA ALA A 100 5.43 4.77 -8.56
C ALA A 100 4.61 4.49 -7.28
N LEU A 101 5.26 4.18 -6.16
CA LEU A 101 4.60 3.97 -4.87
C LEU A 101 3.88 5.24 -4.37
N ASN A 102 4.47 6.42 -4.57
CA ASN A 102 3.87 7.66 -4.08
C ASN A 102 2.81 8.23 -5.02
N THR A 103 2.95 8.07 -6.34
CA THR A 103 2.11 8.74 -7.35
C THR A 103 1.17 7.81 -8.09
N GLY A 104 1.35 6.50 -7.97
CA GLY A 104 0.62 5.50 -8.76
C GLY A 104 1.03 5.46 -10.24
N VAL A 105 2.19 6.03 -10.64
CA VAL A 105 2.62 6.05 -12.05
C VAL A 105 3.85 5.18 -12.24
N LEU A 106 3.63 3.97 -12.76
CA LEU A 106 4.72 3.05 -13.11
C LEU A 106 5.28 3.39 -14.50
N ARG A 107 6.59 3.55 -14.58
CA ARG A 107 7.31 3.88 -15.82
C ARG A 107 8.29 2.78 -16.20
N THR A 108 8.51 2.67 -17.51
CA THR A 108 9.61 1.88 -18.10
C THR A 108 10.94 2.62 -17.92
N ARG A 109 12.05 1.95 -18.24
CA ARG A 109 13.41 2.54 -18.12
C ARG A 109 13.61 3.78 -19.02
N ASP A 110 12.96 3.83 -20.17
CA ASP A 110 12.98 4.97 -21.10
C ASP A 110 12.03 6.12 -20.69
N GLY A 111 11.30 5.96 -19.56
CA GLY A 111 10.41 6.98 -19.00
C GLY A 111 8.96 6.91 -19.50
N SER A 112 8.64 6.01 -20.42
CA SER A 112 7.27 5.81 -20.91
C SER A 112 6.37 5.27 -19.79
N ILE A 113 5.10 5.71 -19.74
CA ILE A 113 4.16 5.24 -18.73
C ILE A 113 3.70 3.82 -19.10
N LEU A 114 4.01 2.88 -18.23
CA LEU A 114 3.58 1.48 -18.37
C LEU A 114 2.18 1.26 -17.79
N LYS A 115 1.93 1.80 -16.60
CA LYS A 115 0.66 1.65 -15.89
C LYS A 115 0.39 2.84 -14.97
N LYS A 116 -0.89 3.14 -14.76
CA LYS A 116 -1.36 4.12 -13.79
C LYS A 116 -2.29 3.46 -12.78
N SER A 117 -2.20 3.90 -11.54
CA SER A 117 -3.04 3.53 -10.41
C SER A 117 -3.07 4.71 -9.43
N GLU A 118 -3.47 4.50 -8.21
CA GLU A 118 -3.30 5.46 -7.12
C GLU A 118 -2.02 5.16 -6.35
N GLY A 119 -1.51 6.15 -5.61
CA GLY A 119 -0.34 6.01 -4.76
C GLY A 119 -0.67 5.31 -3.43
N LYS A 120 0.38 4.97 -2.66
CA LYS A 120 0.25 4.27 -1.37
C LYS A 120 -0.64 4.97 -0.35
N SER A 121 -0.82 6.30 -0.45
CA SER A 121 -1.73 7.07 0.41
C SER A 121 -3.20 6.68 0.24
N ALA A 122 -3.58 6.05 -0.87
CA ALA A 122 -4.93 5.56 -1.12
C ALA A 122 -5.22 4.21 -0.44
N VAL A 123 -4.20 3.49 0.05
CA VAL A 123 -4.38 2.26 0.82
C VAL A 123 -5.13 2.56 2.10
N VAL A 124 -6.26 1.90 2.31
CA VAL A 124 -7.15 2.15 3.46
C VAL A 124 -6.67 1.43 4.70
N ASN A 125 -6.15 0.19 4.57
CA ASN A 125 -5.62 -0.57 5.69
C ASN A 125 -4.39 0.15 6.29
N PRO A 126 -4.44 0.60 7.56
CA PRO A 126 -3.38 1.38 8.17
C PRO A 126 -2.07 0.59 8.34
N GLU A 127 -2.15 -0.71 8.63
CA GLU A 127 -0.97 -1.55 8.81
C GLU A 127 -0.21 -1.74 7.49
N TRP A 128 -0.93 -1.98 6.38
CA TRP A 128 -0.29 -2.09 5.07
C TRP A 128 0.28 -0.76 4.60
N ARG A 129 -0.39 0.34 4.91
CA ARG A 129 0.14 1.69 4.62
C ARG A 129 1.44 1.95 5.37
N GLU A 130 1.52 1.64 6.66
CA GLU A 130 2.73 1.77 7.46
C GLU A 130 3.87 0.90 6.93
N LYS A 131 3.58 -0.34 6.55
CA LYS A 131 4.55 -1.23 5.88
C LYS A 131 5.06 -0.63 4.56
N LEU A 132 4.19 -0.04 3.73
CA LEU A 132 4.56 0.63 2.49
C LEU A 132 5.36 1.92 2.72
N ASP A 133 5.07 2.67 3.78
CA ASP A 133 5.86 3.83 4.19
C ASP A 133 7.26 3.38 4.61
N THR A 134 7.39 2.33 5.40
CA THR A 134 8.67 1.72 5.77
C THR A 134 9.47 1.29 4.53
N ILE A 135 8.84 0.64 3.57
CA ILE A 135 9.48 0.29 2.28
C ILE A 135 10.01 1.54 1.57
N CYS A 136 9.22 2.60 1.48
CA CYS A 136 9.66 3.86 0.85
C CYS A 136 10.87 4.46 1.57
N ASP A 137 10.89 4.49 2.89
CA ASP A 137 12.00 5.01 3.68
C ASP A 137 13.28 4.18 3.46
N MET A 138 13.16 2.86 3.38
CA MET A 138 14.28 1.98 3.06
C MET A 138 14.81 2.22 1.64
N LEU A 139 13.95 2.41 0.64
CA LEU A 139 14.33 2.76 -0.72
C LEU A 139 15.09 4.11 -0.78
N VAL A 140 14.60 5.11 -0.05
CA VAL A 140 15.28 6.40 0.09
C VAL A 140 16.65 6.25 0.75
N ALA A 141 16.77 5.39 1.78
CA ALA A 141 18.03 5.08 2.44
C ALA A 141 19.02 4.40 1.49
N LEU A 142 18.56 3.44 0.66
CA LEU A 142 19.37 2.81 -0.39
C LEU A 142 19.98 3.85 -1.34
N ARG A 143 19.16 4.74 -1.88
CA ARG A 143 19.63 5.81 -2.79
C ARG A 143 20.63 6.75 -2.12
N LYS A 144 20.32 7.18 -0.89
CA LYS A 144 21.22 8.04 -0.12
C LYS A 144 22.57 7.38 0.12
N ARG A 145 22.58 6.10 0.50
CA ARG A 145 23.81 5.36 0.74
C ARG A 145 24.62 5.16 -0.55
N LEU A 146 23.93 4.88 -1.66
CA LEU A 146 24.56 4.72 -2.96
C LEU A 146 25.24 6.02 -3.41
N ARG A 147 24.60 7.17 -3.23
CA ARG A 147 25.18 8.47 -3.52
C ARG A 147 26.44 8.72 -2.69
N ILE A 148 26.40 8.45 -1.40
CA ILE A 148 27.57 8.57 -0.50
C ILE A 148 28.70 7.65 -0.98
N ALA A 149 28.40 6.40 -1.36
CA ALA A 149 29.38 5.46 -1.88
C ALA A 149 30.02 5.96 -3.18
N LYS A 150 29.22 6.56 -4.07
CA LYS A 150 29.69 7.16 -5.32
C LYS A 150 30.63 8.35 -5.05
N GLU A 151 30.23 9.27 -4.18
CA GLU A 151 31.02 10.45 -3.79
C GLU A 151 32.36 10.06 -3.10
N ALA A 152 32.35 8.97 -2.33
CA ALA A 152 33.52 8.41 -1.68
C ALA A 152 34.41 7.56 -2.60
N GLY A 153 34.00 7.28 -3.84
CA GLY A 153 34.72 6.38 -4.72
C GLY A 153 34.79 4.94 -4.16
N ALA A 154 33.73 4.47 -3.49
CA ALA A 154 33.73 3.21 -2.73
C ALA A 154 33.62 1.95 -3.64
N TYR A 155 33.59 2.11 -4.96
CA TYR A 155 33.54 1.00 -5.92
C TYR A 155 34.34 1.35 -7.17
N SER A 156 34.74 0.30 -7.91
CA SER A 156 35.30 0.42 -9.25
C SER A 156 34.35 -0.16 -10.29
N THR A 157 34.41 0.36 -11.50
CA THR A 157 33.72 -0.16 -12.68
C THR A 157 34.70 -0.90 -13.58
N TYR A 158 34.25 -1.94 -14.27
CA TYR A 158 35.04 -2.73 -15.18
C TYR A 158 34.17 -3.42 -16.25
N GLY A 159 34.83 -4.01 -17.22
CA GLY A 159 34.17 -4.62 -18.38
C GLY A 159 33.95 -3.62 -19.50
N GLU A 160 33.55 -4.15 -20.66
CA GLU A 160 33.26 -3.32 -21.84
C GLU A 160 32.01 -2.46 -21.55
N GLY A 161 32.15 -1.13 -21.67
CA GLY A 161 31.10 -0.16 -21.35
C GLY A 161 30.83 0.02 -19.84
N GLU A 162 31.78 -0.39 -18.96
CA GLU A 162 31.69 -0.20 -17.50
C GLU A 162 30.40 -0.77 -16.87
N ILE A 163 29.92 -1.88 -17.40
CA ILE A 163 28.65 -2.49 -17.00
C ILE A 163 28.73 -3.30 -15.71
N MET A 164 29.93 -3.62 -15.25
CA MET A 164 30.15 -4.31 -13.99
C MET A 164 30.82 -3.39 -12.99
N TYR A 165 30.49 -3.53 -11.72
CA TYR A 165 31.10 -2.79 -10.64
C TYR A 165 31.33 -3.67 -9.42
N CYS A 166 32.31 -3.31 -8.61
CA CYS A 166 32.69 -4.02 -7.39
C CYS A 166 32.93 -3.03 -6.28
N PHE A 167 32.24 -3.24 -5.17
CA PHE A 167 32.49 -2.45 -3.95
C PHE A 167 33.81 -2.89 -3.32
N TYR A 168 34.59 -1.92 -2.82
CA TYR A 168 35.82 -2.23 -2.08
C TYR A 168 35.54 -2.75 -0.67
N ASP A 169 34.38 -2.36 -0.13
CA ASP A 169 33.88 -2.78 1.18
C ASP A 169 32.75 -3.80 0.99
N ARG A 170 33.01 -5.04 1.40
CA ARG A 170 32.04 -6.14 1.35
C ARG A 170 30.84 -5.91 2.27
N ASP A 171 31.05 -5.26 3.42
CA ASP A 171 29.97 -4.97 4.37
C ASP A 171 28.99 -3.97 3.77
N LEU A 172 29.49 -3.01 2.98
CA LEU A 172 28.65 -2.08 2.22
C LEU A 172 27.83 -2.79 1.15
N GLU A 173 28.43 -3.70 0.39
CA GLU A 173 27.71 -4.52 -0.60
C GLU A 173 26.62 -5.37 0.07
N MET A 174 26.98 -6.08 1.16
CA MET A 174 26.04 -6.87 1.92
C MET A 174 24.90 -6.04 2.51
N TRP A 175 25.17 -4.81 2.92
CA TRP A 175 24.13 -3.92 3.41
C TRP A 175 23.09 -3.58 2.33
N PHE A 176 23.51 -3.32 1.10
CA PHE A 176 22.59 -3.08 -0.02
C PHE A 176 21.70 -4.30 -0.27
N ASP A 177 22.31 -5.49 -0.35
CA ASP A 177 21.59 -6.73 -0.62
C ASP A 177 20.62 -7.07 0.51
N SER A 178 21.05 -6.95 1.77
CA SER A 178 20.20 -7.22 2.93
C SER A 178 19.03 -6.24 3.05
N THR A 179 19.26 -4.96 2.77
CA THR A 179 18.19 -3.95 2.80
C THR A 179 17.16 -4.23 1.71
N ARG A 180 17.60 -4.59 0.52
CA ARG A 180 16.72 -5.00 -0.57
C ARG A 180 15.89 -6.25 -0.21
N GLU A 181 16.54 -7.28 0.35
CA GLU A 181 15.85 -8.50 0.79
C GLU A 181 14.80 -8.21 1.87
N GLU A 182 15.07 -7.29 2.78
CA GLU A 182 14.13 -6.89 3.82
C GLU A 182 12.91 -6.15 3.24
N ILE A 183 13.13 -5.23 2.29
CA ILE A 183 12.03 -4.58 1.54
C ILE A 183 11.10 -5.64 0.93
N LEU A 184 11.67 -6.65 0.29
CA LEU A 184 10.90 -7.71 -0.36
C LEU A 184 10.15 -8.61 0.64
N LYS A 185 10.72 -8.85 1.83
CA LYS A 185 10.03 -9.57 2.92
C LYS A 185 8.83 -8.79 3.43
N ILE A 186 8.98 -7.48 3.65
CA ILE A 186 7.86 -6.63 4.09
C ILE A 186 6.75 -6.65 3.03
N LEU A 187 7.08 -6.54 1.75
CA LEU A 187 6.11 -6.64 0.66
C LEU A 187 5.43 -8.01 0.62
N SER A 188 6.19 -9.09 0.80
CA SER A 188 5.65 -10.46 0.83
C SER A 188 4.67 -10.66 1.98
N ALA A 189 4.96 -10.09 3.17
CA ALA A 189 4.04 -10.15 4.31
C ALA A 189 2.70 -9.47 4.00
N ILE A 190 2.71 -8.32 3.30
CA ILE A 190 1.46 -7.69 2.84
C ILE A 190 0.72 -8.60 1.85
N CYS A 191 1.45 -9.24 0.93
CA CYS A 191 0.85 -10.15 -0.05
C CYS A 191 0.19 -11.37 0.60
N GLU A 192 0.82 -11.94 1.61
CA GLU A 192 0.29 -13.06 2.39
C GLU A 192 -0.99 -12.66 3.14
N ASP A 193 -0.98 -11.53 3.82
CA ASP A 193 -2.13 -10.99 4.56
C ASP A 193 -3.36 -10.79 3.66
N ILE A 194 -3.15 -10.36 2.41
CA ILE A 194 -4.23 -10.06 1.46
C ILE A 194 -4.59 -11.25 0.55
N GLY A 195 -3.85 -12.35 0.65
CA GLY A 195 -4.04 -13.54 -0.18
C GLY A 195 -3.71 -13.32 -1.66
N VAL A 196 -2.75 -12.45 -1.96
CA VAL A 196 -2.21 -12.22 -3.30
C VAL A 196 -0.90 -12.98 -3.46
N HIS A 197 -0.72 -13.69 -4.57
CA HIS A 197 0.59 -14.27 -4.89
C HIS A 197 1.58 -13.12 -5.11
N GLY A 198 2.58 -13.06 -4.24
CA GLY A 198 3.69 -12.12 -4.34
C GLY A 198 4.59 -12.44 -5.54
N LEU A 199 5.60 -11.59 -5.74
CA LEU A 199 6.65 -11.85 -6.71
C LEU A 199 7.38 -13.14 -6.33
N HIS A 200 7.47 -14.08 -7.27
CA HIS A 200 8.40 -15.19 -7.15
C HIS A 200 9.80 -14.65 -7.43
N PHE A 201 10.50 -14.28 -6.37
CA PHE A 201 11.91 -13.89 -6.46
C PHE A 201 12.73 -15.12 -6.80
N HIS A 202 12.94 -15.35 -8.09
CA HIS A 202 13.88 -16.36 -8.54
C HIS A 202 15.28 -15.81 -8.30
N ARG A 203 15.92 -16.21 -7.18
CA ARG A 203 17.38 -16.14 -7.12
C ARG A 203 17.92 -16.90 -8.32
N LYS A 204 18.37 -16.21 -9.36
CA LYS A 204 19.21 -16.83 -10.37
C LYS A 204 20.44 -17.34 -9.64
N GLN A 205 20.46 -18.64 -9.37
CA GLN A 205 21.67 -19.30 -8.88
C GLN A 205 22.64 -19.35 -10.06
N TYR A 206 23.51 -18.38 -10.16
CA TYR A 206 24.66 -18.51 -11.03
C TYR A 206 25.58 -19.56 -10.37
N ARG A 207 25.65 -20.73 -10.99
CA ARG A 207 26.71 -21.68 -10.69
C ARG A 207 27.99 -21.13 -11.32
N TRP A 208 28.95 -20.83 -10.48
CA TRP A 208 30.33 -20.53 -10.87
C TRP A 208 31.02 -21.83 -11.33
#